data_9e0880f9339971f9eab88231b18d014e
#
_entry.id   9e0880f9339971f9eab88231b18d014e
#
_cell.length_a   1.000
_cell.length_b   1.000
_cell.length_c   1.000
_cell.angle_alpha   90.00
_cell.angle_beta   90.00
_cell.angle_gamma   90.00
#
_symmetry.space_group_name_H-M   'P 1'
#
loop_
_entity.id
_entity.type
_entity.pdbx_description
1 polymer ?
#
loop_
_entity_poly.entity_id
_entity_poly.type
_entity_poly.pdbx_seq_one_letter_code
_entity_poly.pdbx_strand_id
1 'polypeptide(L)'
;MFLQPYRMRIIAFAMGSMLQCLLSASVVAQEAPPKPSGTVTISQVQVAFIGSGSEGGGTLHFQGRNYPFKLGGLGIGGIGVSHLDATGTVYDLRRVEDFEGVYGQARVGWAAGAQGKGQMWLKNPNGVYIHLRTQRKGLSLNLGADGMVVHLGS
;
A
#
# COMPACT_ATOMS: atom_id res chain seq x y z
N MET A 1 4.41 -76.14 -52.27
CA MET A 1 3.87 -76.88 -51.19
C MET A 1 4.31 -76.22 -49.92
N PHE A 2 3.43 -75.60 -49.17
CA PHE A 2 3.59 -74.87 -47.90
C PHE A 2 4.54 -73.68 -47.88
N LEU A 3 4.10 -72.61 -48.45
CA LEU A 3 4.58 -71.29 -48.15
C LEU A 3 3.73 -70.70 -47.06
N GLN A 4 4.25 -70.71 -45.87
CA GLN A 4 3.69 -69.95 -44.75
C GLN A 4 3.99 -68.49 -44.96
N PRO A 5 3.01 -67.62 -45.01
CA PRO A 5 3.28 -66.19 -45.01
C PRO A 5 3.62 -65.79 -43.58
N TYR A 6 4.86 -65.39 -43.43
CA TYR A 6 5.36 -64.78 -42.20
C TYR A 6 4.58 -63.47 -41.96
N ARG A 7 3.76 -63.52 -40.94
CA ARG A 7 3.06 -62.37 -40.46
C ARG A 7 4.03 -61.47 -39.72
N MET A 8 4.55 -60.54 -40.46
CA MET A 8 5.32 -59.43 -39.90
C MET A 8 4.39 -58.56 -39.08
N ARG A 9 4.37 -58.76 -37.78
CA ARG A 9 3.73 -57.86 -36.83
C ARG A 9 4.59 -56.63 -36.74
N ILE A 10 4.19 -55.59 -37.45
CA ILE A 10 4.71 -54.24 -37.26
C ILE A 10 4.09 -53.76 -35.95
N ILE A 11 4.86 -53.86 -34.88
CA ILE A 11 4.56 -53.21 -33.62
C ILE A 11 4.96 -51.73 -33.87
N ALA A 12 4.02 -50.94 -34.25
CA ALA A 12 4.18 -49.52 -34.22
C ALA A 12 4.28 -49.08 -32.75
N PHE A 13 5.49 -48.93 -32.28
CA PHE A 13 5.76 -48.28 -31.02
C PHE A 13 5.50 -46.78 -31.25
N ALA A 14 4.26 -46.41 -31.02
CA ALA A 14 3.92 -44.98 -30.91
C ALA A 14 4.52 -44.51 -29.56
N MET A 15 5.76 -44.07 -29.64
CA MET A 15 6.33 -43.21 -28.60
C MET A 15 5.64 -41.86 -28.68
N GLY A 16 4.45 -41.81 -28.10
CA GLY A 16 3.83 -40.57 -27.72
C GLY A 16 4.66 -39.96 -26.61
N SER A 17 5.66 -39.19 -27.00
CA SER A 17 6.36 -38.29 -26.11
C SER A 17 5.35 -37.23 -25.68
N MET A 18 4.64 -37.54 -24.61
CA MET A 18 3.76 -36.63 -23.94
C MET A 18 4.65 -35.66 -23.16
N LEU A 19 5.11 -34.65 -23.88
CA LEU A 19 5.73 -33.48 -23.29
C LEU A 19 4.64 -32.78 -22.47
N GLN A 20 4.43 -33.28 -21.25
CA GLN A 20 3.70 -32.55 -20.25
C GLN A 20 4.55 -31.34 -19.87
N CYS A 21 4.34 -30.25 -20.58
CA CYS A 21 4.65 -28.93 -20.06
C CYS A 21 3.84 -28.75 -18.78
N LEU A 22 4.47 -29.06 -17.66
CA LEU A 22 4.05 -28.58 -16.36
C LEU A 22 4.18 -27.07 -16.42
N LEU A 23 3.13 -26.42 -16.90
CA LEU A 23 2.90 -25.02 -16.63
C LEU A 23 2.72 -24.95 -15.10
N SER A 24 3.82 -24.81 -14.39
CA SER A 24 3.83 -24.32 -13.03
C SER A 24 3.29 -22.90 -13.12
N ALA A 25 1.97 -22.77 -13.08
CA ALA A 25 1.34 -21.50 -12.82
C ALA A 25 1.83 -21.11 -11.43
N SER A 26 2.83 -20.25 -11.40
CA SER A 26 3.21 -19.55 -10.19
C SER A 26 1.98 -18.76 -9.80
N VAL A 27 1.20 -19.30 -8.89
CA VAL A 27 0.16 -18.57 -8.19
C VAL A 27 0.92 -17.47 -7.46
N VAL A 28 1.02 -16.31 -8.07
CA VAL A 28 1.40 -15.10 -7.38
C VAL A 28 0.33 -14.95 -6.31
N ALA A 29 0.67 -15.33 -5.09
CA ALA A 29 -0.20 -15.12 -3.95
C ALA A 29 -0.47 -13.62 -3.92
N GLN A 30 -1.68 -13.25 -4.29
CA GLN A 30 -2.13 -11.86 -4.26
C GLN A 30 -2.16 -11.49 -2.79
N GLU A 31 -1.17 -10.70 -2.37
CA GLU A 31 -1.04 -10.28 -1.00
C GLU A 31 -2.35 -9.59 -0.58
N ALA A 32 -3.02 -10.17 0.39
CA ALA A 32 -4.30 -9.65 0.87
C ALA A 32 -4.06 -8.26 1.49
N PRO A 33 -5.00 -7.34 1.35
CA PRO A 33 -4.88 -6.04 1.99
C PRO A 33 -4.78 -6.22 3.51
N PRO A 34 -3.97 -5.41 4.18
CA PRO A 34 -3.80 -5.48 5.62
C PRO A 34 -5.12 -5.21 6.36
N LYS A 35 -5.20 -5.68 7.61
CA LYS A 35 -6.40 -5.51 8.42
C LYS A 35 -6.49 -4.08 8.98
N PRO A 36 -7.65 -3.41 8.89
CA PRO A 36 -7.86 -2.14 9.56
C PRO A 36 -7.64 -2.26 11.07
N SER A 37 -6.85 -1.37 11.63
CA SER A 37 -6.53 -1.32 13.06
C SER A 37 -7.10 -0.09 13.74
N GLY A 38 -7.20 1.02 13.01
CA GLY A 38 -7.66 2.29 13.55
C GLY A 38 -7.91 3.32 12.45
N THR A 39 -8.17 4.54 12.86
CA THR A 39 -8.40 5.66 11.95
C THR A 39 -7.60 6.88 12.38
N VAL A 40 -7.27 7.74 11.45
CA VAL A 40 -6.63 9.03 11.71
C VAL A 40 -7.48 10.16 11.16
N THR A 41 -7.50 11.26 11.88
CA THR A 41 -8.04 12.53 11.41
C THR A 41 -6.92 13.54 11.47
N ILE A 42 -6.61 14.14 10.34
CA ILE A 42 -5.61 15.21 10.20
C ILE A 42 -6.39 16.48 9.99
N SER A 43 -6.26 17.41 10.92
CA SER A 43 -6.81 18.75 10.84
C SER A 43 -5.67 19.75 10.94
N GLN A 44 -5.64 20.72 10.00
CA GLN A 44 -4.66 21.77 9.95
C GLN A 44 -3.22 21.34 9.69
N VAL A 45 -2.91 21.08 8.43
CA VAL A 45 -1.54 21.22 7.94
C VAL A 45 -1.40 22.64 7.45
N GLN A 46 -0.80 23.51 8.23
CA GLN A 46 -0.47 24.85 7.81
C GLN A 46 0.77 24.76 6.91
N VAL A 47 0.58 24.88 5.60
CA VAL A 47 1.67 24.97 4.65
C VAL A 47 2.22 26.40 4.73
N ALA A 48 3.17 26.62 5.62
CA ALA A 48 3.98 27.83 5.60
C ALA A 48 5.01 27.69 4.47
N PHE A 49 4.74 28.37 3.38
CA PHE A 49 5.74 28.59 2.33
C PHE A 49 6.77 29.56 2.91
N ILE A 50 7.92 29.08 3.28
CA ILE A 50 9.21 29.74 3.43
C ILE A 50 9.95 29.07 4.60
N GLY A 51 10.85 28.11 4.31
CA GLY A 51 12.04 27.82 5.10
C GLY A 51 11.91 27.23 6.50
N SER A 52 10.74 27.06 7.04
CA SER A 52 10.50 26.38 8.32
C SER A 52 9.43 25.31 8.12
N GLY A 53 9.78 24.08 8.48
CA GLY A 53 8.97 22.89 8.21
C GLY A 53 7.49 23.10 8.55
N SER A 54 6.64 22.65 7.65
CA SER A 54 5.19 22.61 7.88
C SER A 54 4.91 21.60 8.98
N GLU A 55 4.54 22.08 10.14
CA GLU A 55 4.07 21.25 11.24
C GLU A 55 2.55 21.15 11.16
N GLY A 56 2.07 19.95 11.01
CA GLY A 56 0.67 19.60 11.09
C GLY A 56 0.41 18.67 12.26
N GLY A 57 -0.85 18.37 12.53
CA GLY A 57 -1.21 17.46 13.58
C GLY A 57 -2.51 16.73 13.28
N GLY A 58 -2.78 15.75 14.10
CA GLY A 58 -3.99 14.96 13.98
C GLY A 58 -4.27 14.13 15.23
N THR A 59 -5.25 13.29 15.12
CA THR A 59 -5.63 12.34 16.16
C THR A 59 -5.71 10.94 15.58
N LEU A 60 -5.02 10.01 16.21
CA LEU A 60 -5.14 8.58 15.96
C LEU A 60 -6.22 8.02 16.89
N HIS A 61 -7.21 7.35 16.33
CA HIS A 61 -8.21 6.57 17.06
C HIS A 61 -7.80 5.10 17.00
N PHE A 62 -7.37 4.55 18.11
CA PHE A 62 -6.88 3.18 18.21
C PHE A 62 -7.35 2.52 19.49
N GLN A 63 -7.94 1.34 19.39
CA GLN A 63 -8.46 0.55 20.53
C GLN A 63 -9.35 1.37 21.49
N GLY A 64 -10.23 2.21 20.93
CA GLY A 64 -11.17 3.02 21.72
C GLY A 64 -10.54 4.23 22.41
N ARG A 65 -9.29 4.55 22.12
CA ARG A 65 -8.56 5.70 22.68
C ARG A 65 -8.12 6.65 21.56
N ASN A 66 -7.95 7.91 21.95
CA ASN A 66 -7.49 8.97 21.06
C ASN A 66 -6.07 9.35 21.43
N TYR A 67 -5.20 9.34 20.45
CA TYR A 67 -3.80 9.71 20.61
C TYR A 67 -3.50 10.89 19.70
N PRO A 68 -3.26 12.08 20.25
CA PRO A 68 -2.82 13.20 19.45
C PRO A 68 -1.43 12.95 18.88
N PHE A 69 -1.19 13.41 17.68
CA PHE A 69 0.13 13.32 17.06
C PHE A 69 0.45 14.59 16.27
N LYS A 70 1.74 14.82 16.09
CA LYS A 70 2.29 15.84 15.20
C LYS A 70 2.80 15.16 13.94
N LEU A 71 2.69 15.85 12.82
CA LEU A 71 3.24 15.38 11.57
C LEU A 71 3.99 16.49 10.83
N GLY A 72 5.01 16.08 10.08
CA GLY A 72 5.76 16.93 9.19
C GLY A 72 5.94 16.25 7.84
N GLY A 73 6.38 17.00 6.84
CA GLY A 73 6.70 16.44 5.52
C GLY A 73 5.53 16.07 4.62
N LEU A 74 4.28 16.26 5.04
CA LEU A 74 3.11 16.11 4.19
C LEU A 74 2.80 17.44 3.51
N GLY A 75 2.89 17.45 2.19
CA GLY A 75 2.59 18.61 1.36
C GLY A 75 1.22 18.52 0.68
N ILE A 76 0.69 19.67 0.33
CA ILE A 76 -0.57 19.78 -0.40
C ILE A 76 -0.27 20.46 -1.74
N GLY A 77 -0.71 19.84 -2.83
CA GLY A 77 -0.66 20.45 -4.14
C GLY A 77 -1.94 21.24 -4.43
N GLY A 78 -1.77 22.52 -4.76
CA GLY A 78 -2.87 23.42 -5.12
C GLY A 78 -2.49 24.87 -4.85
N ILE A 79 -3.05 25.80 -5.62
CA ILE A 79 -2.82 27.25 -5.44
C ILE A 79 -3.76 27.75 -4.34
N GLY A 80 -3.19 28.37 -3.29
CA GLY A 80 -3.97 29.09 -2.27
C GLY A 80 -4.59 28.22 -1.18
N VAL A 81 -4.12 26.98 -0.99
CA VAL A 81 -4.61 26.09 0.08
C VAL A 81 -3.78 26.25 1.33
N SER A 82 -4.39 26.80 2.38
CA SER A 82 -3.78 26.94 3.71
C SER A 82 -4.22 25.88 4.72
N HIS A 83 -5.23 25.07 4.39
CA HIS A 83 -5.77 24.07 5.30
C HIS A 83 -6.01 22.74 4.59
N LEU A 84 -5.54 21.67 5.19
CA LEU A 84 -5.83 20.30 4.78
C LEU A 84 -6.67 19.61 5.87
N ASP A 85 -7.84 19.14 5.48
CA ASP A 85 -8.57 18.15 6.25
C ASP A 85 -8.45 16.81 5.52
N ALA A 86 -7.82 15.86 6.18
CA ALA A 86 -7.68 14.51 5.66
C ALA A 86 -8.10 13.50 6.73
N THR A 87 -8.67 12.43 6.27
CA THR A 87 -8.95 11.26 7.09
C THR A 87 -8.17 10.07 6.57
N GLY A 88 -7.89 9.12 7.41
CA GLY A 88 -7.19 7.93 7.00
C GLY A 88 -7.61 6.70 7.77
N THR A 89 -7.39 5.56 7.17
CA THR A 89 -7.49 4.26 7.83
C THR A 89 -6.07 3.75 8.09
N VAL A 90 -5.85 3.29 9.31
CA VAL A 90 -4.57 2.71 9.75
C VAL A 90 -4.70 1.20 9.73
N TYR A 91 -3.67 0.53 9.26
CA TYR A 91 -3.64 -0.93 9.11
C TYR A 91 -2.40 -1.51 9.77
N ASP A 92 -2.52 -2.74 10.26
CA ASP A 92 -1.45 -3.51 10.89
C ASP A 92 -0.79 -2.82 12.10
N LEU A 93 -1.49 -1.91 12.74
CA LEU A 93 -1.05 -1.29 13.99
C LEU A 93 -1.35 -2.24 15.15
N ARG A 94 -0.33 -2.67 15.85
CA ARG A 94 -0.43 -3.57 17.01
C ARG A 94 -0.27 -2.84 18.33
N ARG A 95 0.64 -1.89 18.38
CA ARG A 95 0.91 -1.03 19.54
C ARG A 95 0.94 0.41 19.09
N VAL A 96 0.52 1.31 19.93
CA VAL A 96 0.44 2.73 19.59
C VAL A 96 1.81 3.31 19.21
N GLU A 97 2.88 2.83 19.84
CA GLU A 97 4.25 3.26 19.59
C GLU A 97 4.71 2.93 18.16
N ASP A 98 4.17 1.86 17.56
CA ASP A 98 4.50 1.46 16.20
C ASP A 98 3.95 2.46 15.15
N PHE A 99 3.05 3.35 15.58
CA PHE A 99 2.50 4.42 14.75
C PHE A 99 3.50 5.55 14.50
N GLU A 100 4.47 5.76 15.39
CA GLU A 100 5.51 6.76 15.19
C GLU A 100 6.49 6.36 14.11
N GLY A 101 7.08 7.35 13.46
CA GLY A 101 8.18 7.17 12.54
C GLY A 101 8.00 7.88 11.21
N VAL A 102 8.88 7.56 10.29
CA VAL A 102 8.89 8.12 8.94
C VAL A 102 8.08 7.23 8.03
N TYR A 103 7.08 7.82 7.39
CA TYR A 103 6.22 7.15 6.42
C TYR A 103 6.65 7.51 5.01
N GLY A 104 6.95 6.51 4.21
CA GLY A 104 7.16 6.63 2.78
C GLY A 104 5.92 6.20 2.00
N GLN A 105 5.89 6.52 0.71
CA GLN A 105 4.83 6.09 -0.18
C GLN A 105 4.84 4.56 -0.31
N ALA A 106 3.73 3.91 0.03
CA ALA A 106 3.59 2.47 -0.13
C ALA A 106 3.35 2.11 -1.60
N ARG A 107 4.21 1.24 -2.15
CA ARG A 107 4.13 0.72 -3.52
C ARG A 107 3.83 -0.78 -3.46
N VAL A 108 2.61 -1.12 -3.12
CA VAL A 108 2.14 -2.51 -3.04
C VAL A 108 1.02 -2.73 -4.07
N GLY A 109 0.92 -3.94 -4.61
CA GLY A 109 0.00 -4.24 -5.71
C GLY A 109 -1.46 -3.90 -5.40
N TRP A 110 -1.93 -4.15 -4.18
CA TRP A 110 -3.28 -3.82 -3.73
C TRP A 110 -3.53 -2.30 -3.55
N ALA A 111 -2.49 -1.49 -3.41
CA ALA A 111 -2.57 -0.03 -3.30
C ALA A 111 -2.40 0.70 -4.64
N ALA A 112 -2.00 0.01 -5.69
CA ALA A 112 -1.61 0.63 -6.97
C ALA A 112 -2.74 1.42 -7.66
N GLY A 113 -3.99 1.01 -7.48
CA GLY A 113 -5.15 1.70 -8.06
C GLY A 113 -5.69 2.88 -7.26
N ALA A 114 -5.23 3.05 -6.03
CA ALA A 114 -5.77 4.05 -5.09
C ALA A 114 -4.91 5.31 -4.97
N GLN A 115 -3.90 5.46 -5.81
CA GLN A 115 -2.99 6.60 -5.75
C GLN A 115 -3.44 7.73 -6.69
N GLY A 116 -3.37 8.94 -6.20
CA GLY A 116 -3.76 10.15 -6.91
C GLY A 116 -5.15 10.69 -6.51
N LYS A 117 -5.51 11.86 -7.00
CA LYS A 117 -6.81 12.52 -6.75
C LYS A 117 -7.18 12.61 -5.25
N GLY A 118 -6.22 12.99 -4.42
CA GLY A 118 -6.45 13.17 -2.99
C GLY A 118 -6.43 11.91 -2.14
N GLN A 119 -5.83 10.83 -2.64
CA GLN A 119 -5.60 9.60 -1.89
C GLN A 119 -4.12 9.22 -1.92
N MET A 120 -3.62 8.68 -0.81
CA MET A 120 -2.24 8.26 -0.68
C MET A 120 -2.11 7.09 0.29
N TRP A 121 -1.36 6.09 -0.12
CA TRP A 121 -0.94 4.99 0.75
C TRP A 121 0.47 5.22 1.26
N LEU A 122 0.64 5.13 2.55
CA LEU A 122 1.90 5.33 3.25
C LEU A 122 2.24 4.08 4.07
N LYS A 123 3.54 3.84 4.25
CA LYS A 123 4.06 2.76 5.08
C LYS A 123 5.26 3.24 5.88
N ASN A 124 5.35 2.85 7.15
CA ASN A 124 6.53 3.06 7.97
C ASN A 124 7.38 1.78 8.10
N PRO A 125 8.61 1.86 8.65
CA PRO A 125 9.47 0.69 8.88
C PRO A 125 8.88 -0.35 9.83
N ASN A 126 7.97 0.06 10.72
CA ASN A 126 7.31 -0.83 11.68
C ASN A 126 6.20 -1.70 11.04
N GLY A 127 5.96 -1.53 9.74
CA GLY A 127 4.96 -2.29 9.00
C GLY A 127 3.55 -1.71 9.08
N VAL A 128 3.38 -0.54 9.67
CA VAL A 128 2.10 0.17 9.72
C VAL A 128 1.82 0.86 8.41
N TYR A 129 0.59 0.70 7.90
CA TYR A 129 0.12 1.40 6.71
C TYR A 129 -0.92 2.44 7.08
N ILE A 130 -0.94 3.53 6.33
CA ILE A 130 -1.96 4.56 6.41
C ILE A 130 -2.49 4.83 5.00
N HIS A 131 -3.80 4.74 4.85
CA HIS A 131 -4.48 5.18 3.64
C HIS A 131 -5.13 6.53 3.90
N LEU A 132 -4.50 7.59 3.46
CA LEU A 132 -5.01 8.96 3.59
C LEU A 132 -5.95 9.31 2.44
N ARG A 133 -6.98 10.10 2.77
CA ARG A 133 -7.93 10.69 1.83
C ARG A 133 -8.20 12.13 2.21
N THR A 134 -8.13 13.03 1.24
CA THR A 134 -8.58 14.40 1.43
C THR A 134 -10.10 14.50 1.34
N GLN A 135 -10.69 15.34 2.14
CA GLN A 135 -12.14 15.58 2.09
C GLN A 135 -12.56 16.53 0.97
N ARG A 136 -11.64 17.35 0.48
CA ARG A 136 -11.91 18.31 -0.61
C ARG A 136 -11.56 17.73 -1.97
N LYS A 137 -12.50 17.81 -2.90
CA LYS A 137 -12.27 17.46 -4.31
C LYS A 137 -11.24 18.43 -4.92
N GLY A 138 -10.31 17.88 -5.69
CA GLY A 138 -9.31 18.67 -6.41
C GLY A 138 -8.01 18.94 -5.65
N LEU A 139 -7.90 18.48 -4.39
CA LEU A 139 -6.63 18.50 -3.68
C LEU A 139 -5.78 17.28 -4.03
N SER A 140 -4.49 17.48 -4.21
CA SER A 140 -3.51 16.42 -4.31
C SER A 140 -2.68 16.35 -3.02
N LEU A 141 -2.43 15.15 -2.56
CA LEU A 141 -1.49 14.89 -1.47
C LEU A 141 -0.11 14.67 -2.07
N ASN A 142 0.87 15.37 -1.55
CA ASN A 142 2.28 15.22 -1.92
C ASN A 142 3.09 14.84 -0.69
N LEU A 143 4.04 13.96 -0.89
CA LEU A 143 4.99 13.59 0.13
C LEU A 143 6.29 14.36 -0.09
N GLY A 144 6.83 14.95 0.96
CA GLY A 144 8.15 15.56 0.93
C GLY A 144 9.24 14.52 0.60
N ALA A 145 10.42 14.98 0.21
CA ALA A 145 11.53 14.10 -0.16
C ALA A 145 11.92 13.14 0.98
N ASP A 146 11.76 13.59 2.22
CA ASP A 146 12.10 12.83 3.43
C ASP A 146 10.92 12.00 3.98
N GLY A 147 9.81 11.99 3.27
CA GLY A 147 8.60 11.31 3.72
C GLY A 147 7.77 12.13 4.71
N MET A 148 6.72 11.50 5.25
CA MET A 148 5.89 12.06 6.31
C MET A 148 6.40 11.56 7.65
N VAL A 149 6.78 12.47 8.53
CA VAL A 149 7.25 12.13 9.89
C VAL A 149 6.09 12.27 10.86
N VAL A 150 5.87 11.25 11.67
CA VAL A 150 4.82 11.21 12.70
C VAL A 150 5.45 11.07 14.07
N HIS A 151 5.06 11.95 14.99
CA HIS A 151 5.41 11.89 16.40
C HIS A 151 4.14 11.89 17.24
N LEU A 152 4.00 10.92 18.13
CA LEU A 152 2.95 10.94 19.14
C LEU A 152 3.21 12.12 20.07
N GLY A 153 2.24 13.03 20.16
CA GLY A 153 2.37 14.21 20.98
C GLY A 153 1.80 13.98 22.36
N SER A 154 2.42 14.52 23.35
CA SER A 154 1.83 14.80 24.66
C SER A 154 1.22 16.19 24.63
#